data_986f7c1fb91b0a5e04eb3c03c9f82359
#
_entry.id   986f7c1fb91b0a5e04eb3c03c9f82359
#
_cell.length_a   1.000
_cell.length_b   1.000
_cell.length_c   1.000
_cell.angle_alpha   90.00
_cell.angle_beta   90.00
_cell.angle_gamma   90.00
#
_symmetry.space_group_name_H-M   'P 1'
#
loop_
_entity.id
_entity.type
_entity.pdbx_description
1 polymer ?
#
loop_
_entity_poly.entity_id
_entity_poly.type
_entity_poly.pdbx_seq_one_letter_code
_entity_poly.pdbx_strand_id
1 'polypeptide(L)'
;MGKSLYLECYSGISGDMTVAALLDLGADQRVLEDVLGSLPVQGFEIKVSRVKKSGIDACDFDVILDKEIDGHDHDMEYLHGQGHEDGTRHGQGHEHEQGHDDESSHAHSHGHSHELSHHHRGMKEICQIIEASKMTDGARKTALAIFEILAEAEAKAHNVPVEEVHFHEVGAVDSIVDILSVAVCLDNLGITEVIVPVLYEGTGTIRCQHGILPVPVPAVTNIVQQCGLELKITPVSGELVTPTGAAIVAAVRTSCKLPENFTIEKTGMGAGKRNYECPGILRAMLINTEVSDSDHSDHIYKLETNIDDCSGEILGFVMERLFEAGARDVHYTPVYMKKNRPAWLLTVICKEEDIQGMEALIFAETTSIGIRRVRMERTILPRKKIKVMIPFGEVEVKICGPEGAQKCYPEYESLA
;
A
#
# COMPACT_ATOMS: atom_id res chain seq x y z
N MET A 1 -7.82 -19.05 -9.41
CA MET A 1 -8.19 -17.81 -8.75
C MET A 1 -6.93 -17.15 -8.22
N GLY A 2 -6.80 -15.83 -8.37
CA GLY A 2 -5.67 -15.09 -7.83
C GLY A 2 -5.74 -15.03 -6.31
N LYS A 3 -4.59 -14.80 -5.67
CA LYS A 3 -4.51 -14.71 -4.21
C LYS A 3 -4.42 -13.24 -3.79
N SER A 4 -5.14 -12.88 -2.72
CA SER A 4 -5.11 -11.54 -2.12
C SER A 4 -4.15 -11.53 -0.94
N LEU A 5 -3.18 -10.59 -0.99
CA LEU A 5 -2.18 -10.37 0.03
C LEU A 5 -2.48 -9.06 0.77
N TYR A 6 -2.61 -9.11 2.09
CA TYR A 6 -2.63 -7.92 2.93
C TYR A 6 -1.25 -7.72 3.56
N LEU A 7 -0.60 -6.60 3.29
CA LEU A 7 0.64 -6.18 3.95
C LEU A 7 0.31 -5.19 5.08
N GLU A 8 0.57 -5.60 6.30
CA GLU A 8 0.33 -4.80 7.49
C GLU A 8 1.62 -4.11 7.92
N CYS A 9 1.75 -2.82 7.57
CA CYS A 9 2.97 -2.04 7.74
C CYS A 9 3.03 -1.23 9.05
N TYR A 10 2.48 -1.73 10.16
CA TYR A 10 2.42 -1.00 11.44
C TYR A 10 3.78 -0.70 12.07
N SER A 11 4.80 -1.49 11.73
CA SER A 11 6.19 -1.27 12.14
C SER A 11 7.07 -0.83 10.97
N GLY A 12 6.47 -0.23 9.93
CA GLY A 12 7.16 0.16 8.71
C GLY A 12 7.28 -0.95 7.69
N ILE A 13 8.14 -0.72 6.68
CA ILE A 13 8.42 -1.66 5.60
C ILE A 13 9.78 -1.35 4.96
N SER A 14 10.54 -2.39 4.66
CA SER A 14 11.79 -2.35 3.90
C SER A 14 11.86 -3.53 2.92
N GLY A 15 12.89 -3.58 2.09
CA GLY A 15 13.08 -4.65 1.12
C GLY A 15 13.26 -6.00 1.80
N ASP A 16 14.23 -6.11 2.69
CA ASP A 16 14.55 -7.31 3.49
C ASP A 16 13.36 -7.82 4.30
N MET A 17 12.63 -6.93 4.98
CA MET A 17 11.39 -7.28 5.70
C MET A 17 10.35 -7.90 4.78
N THR A 18 10.22 -7.35 3.57
CA THR A 18 9.22 -7.83 2.60
C THR A 18 9.61 -9.21 2.06
N VAL A 19 10.87 -9.42 1.68
CA VAL A 19 11.35 -10.74 1.26
C VAL A 19 11.15 -11.77 2.36
N ALA A 20 11.59 -11.45 3.58
CA ALA A 20 11.45 -12.33 4.74
C ALA A 20 9.99 -12.71 5.01
N ALA A 21 9.07 -11.74 4.98
CA ALA A 21 7.64 -11.99 5.19
C ALA A 21 7.04 -12.88 4.10
N LEU A 22 7.43 -12.71 2.83
CA LEU A 22 6.96 -13.52 1.72
C LEU A 22 7.52 -14.95 1.75
N LEU A 23 8.78 -15.14 2.16
CA LEU A 23 9.36 -16.46 2.39
C LEU A 23 8.66 -17.19 3.54
N ASP A 24 8.43 -16.51 4.66
CA ASP A 24 7.68 -17.08 5.80
C ASP A 24 6.21 -17.40 5.42
N LEU A 25 5.63 -16.62 4.53
CA LEU A 25 4.32 -16.88 3.94
C LEU A 25 4.31 -18.12 3.05
N GLY A 26 5.48 -18.56 2.57
CA GLY A 26 5.68 -19.82 1.85
C GLY A 26 6.07 -19.66 0.38
N ALA A 27 6.69 -18.55 0.00
CA ALA A 27 7.41 -18.49 -1.25
C ALA A 27 8.51 -19.56 -1.28
N ASP A 28 8.72 -20.19 -2.43
CA ASP A 28 9.73 -21.24 -2.57
C ASP A 28 11.14 -20.63 -2.61
N GLN A 29 11.90 -20.83 -1.53
CA GLN A 29 13.28 -20.35 -1.41
C GLN A 29 14.17 -20.86 -2.53
N ARG A 30 13.95 -22.08 -3.04
CA ARG A 30 14.79 -22.65 -4.11
C ARG A 30 14.59 -21.89 -5.42
N VAL A 31 13.35 -21.48 -5.73
CA VAL A 31 13.06 -20.65 -6.90
C VAL A 31 13.78 -19.32 -6.80
N LEU A 32 13.77 -18.73 -5.60
CA LEU A 32 14.51 -17.49 -5.34
C LEU A 32 16.02 -17.68 -5.54
N GLU A 33 16.61 -18.71 -4.93
CA GLU A 33 18.05 -19.02 -5.05
C GLU A 33 18.47 -19.28 -6.50
N ASP A 34 17.64 -20.02 -7.26
CA ASP A 34 17.89 -20.30 -8.67
C ASP A 34 17.89 -19.00 -9.54
N VAL A 35 17.00 -18.07 -9.24
CA VAL A 35 16.96 -16.78 -9.94
C VAL A 35 18.17 -15.92 -9.55
N LEU A 36 18.43 -15.76 -8.24
CA LEU A 36 19.56 -14.95 -7.76
C LEU A 36 20.91 -15.51 -8.23
N GLY A 37 21.08 -16.82 -8.26
CA GLY A 37 22.25 -17.47 -8.83
C GLY A 37 22.45 -17.27 -10.33
N SER A 38 21.43 -16.79 -11.05
CA SER A 38 21.49 -16.47 -12.48
C SER A 38 21.88 -15.02 -12.77
N LEU A 39 21.93 -14.16 -11.75
CA LEU A 39 22.24 -12.74 -11.93
C LEU A 39 23.69 -12.54 -12.39
N PRO A 40 23.94 -11.58 -13.30
CA PRO A 40 25.29 -11.19 -13.70
C PRO A 40 25.97 -10.29 -12.64
N VAL A 41 25.61 -10.48 -11.37
CA VAL A 41 26.13 -9.76 -10.20
C VAL A 41 26.77 -10.79 -9.29
N GLN A 42 28.02 -10.54 -8.87
CA GLN A 42 28.79 -11.42 -7.99
C GLN A 42 29.10 -10.71 -6.68
N GLY A 43 29.57 -11.46 -5.69
CA GLY A 43 30.04 -10.90 -4.44
C GLY A 43 28.96 -10.71 -3.38
N PHE A 44 27.90 -11.52 -3.45
CA PHE A 44 26.88 -11.59 -2.39
C PHE A 44 26.44 -13.04 -2.14
N GLU A 45 26.02 -13.30 -0.93
CA GLU A 45 25.31 -14.51 -0.52
C GLU A 45 24.02 -14.12 0.19
N ILE A 46 22.96 -14.92 0.05
CA ILE A 46 21.74 -14.74 0.82
C ILE A 46 21.70 -15.69 1.99
N LYS A 47 21.18 -15.22 3.11
CA LYS A 47 20.95 -15.99 4.30
C LYS A 47 19.52 -15.82 4.79
N VAL A 48 18.79 -16.94 4.91
CA VAL A 48 17.46 -16.98 5.51
C VAL A 48 17.56 -17.63 6.88
N SER A 49 17.09 -16.94 7.90
CA SER A 49 17.18 -17.39 9.28
C SER A 49 15.92 -17.07 10.10
N ARG A 50 15.89 -17.49 11.36
CA ARG A 50 14.80 -17.14 12.29
C ARG A 50 15.36 -16.26 13.40
N VAL A 51 14.67 -15.19 13.71
CA VAL A 51 15.04 -14.27 14.79
C VAL A 51 13.85 -13.97 15.68
N LYS A 52 14.12 -13.50 16.90
CA LYS A 52 13.08 -13.04 17.83
C LYS A 52 13.11 -11.53 17.93
N LYS A 53 12.02 -10.88 17.54
CA LYS A 53 11.77 -9.45 17.72
C LYS A 53 10.67 -9.27 18.78
N SER A 54 10.98 -8.61 19.89
CA SER A 54 10.04 -8.44 21.02
C SER A 54 9.38 -9.76 21.47
N GLY A 55 10.11 -10.87 21.40
CA GLY A 55 9.62 -12.21 21.77
C GLY A 55 8.83 -12.94 20.67
N ILE A 56 8.52 -12.27 19.55
CA ILE A 56 7.83 -12.86 18.40
C ILE A 56 8.86 -13.48 17.46
N ASP A 57 8.62 -14.71 17.03
CA ASP A 57 9.43 -15.40 16.03
C ASP A 57 9.14 -14.86 14.63
N ALA A 58 10.16 -14.49 13.88
CA ALA A 58 10.05 -13.95 12.54
C ALA A 58 11.15 -14.46 11.62
N CYS A 59 10.88 -14.53 10.33
CA CYS A 59 11.87 -14.79 9.30
C CYS A 59 12.77 -13.58 9.14
N ASP A 60 14.04 -13.82 8.94
CA ASP A 60 15.06 -12.83 8.67
C ASP A 60 15.73 -13.17 7.36
N PHE A 61 15.77 -12.22 6.45
CA PHE A 61 16.44 -12.30 5.16
C PHE A 61 17.61 -11.35 5.17
N ASP A 62 18.78 -11.84 4.80
CA ASP A 62 20.03 -11.10 4.86
C ASP A 62 20.82 -11.28 3.57
N VAL A 63 21.33 -10.19 3.03
CA VAL A 63 22.23 -10.17 1.87
C VAL A 63 23.63 -9.87 2.40
N ILE A 64 24.49 -10.88 2.40
CA ILE A 64 25.85 -10.79 2.91
C ILE A 64 26.77 -10.46 1.74
N LEU A 65 27.44 -9.32 1.79
CA LEU A 65 28.39 -8.89 0.77
C LEU A 65 29.79 -9.44 1.05
N ASP A 66 30.54 -9.75 0.00
CA ASP A 66 31.95 -10.13 0.10
C ASP A 66 32.77 -8.97 0.67
N LYS A 67 33.76 -9.26 1.52
CA LYS A 67 34.58 -8.24 2.20
C LYS A 67 35.32 -7.27 1.28
N GLU A 68 35.50 -7.61 0.00
CA GLU A 68 36.09 -6.72 -0.99
C GLU A 68 35.10 -5.65 -1.49
N ILE A 69 33.80 -5.92 -1.35
CA ILE A 69 32.68 -5.02 -1.72
C ILE A 69 32.19 -4.25 -0.49
N ASP A 70 32.27 -4.89 0.67
CA ASP A 70 31.82 -4.35 1.99
C ASP A 70 32.68 -3.19 2.51
N GLY A 71 33.78 -2.87 1.83
CA GLY A 71 34.81 -1.93 2.32
C GLY A 71 34.37 -0.47 2.47
N HIS A 72 33.15 -0.06 2.07
CA HIS A 72 32.74 1.34 2.11
C HIS A 72 31.24 1.63 2.37
N ASP A 73 30.35 0.64 2.44
CA ASP A 73 28.92 0.97 2.45
C ASP A 73 28.16 0.72 3.77
N HIS A 74 28.67 -0.11 4.66
CA HIS A 74 27.96 -0.43 5.89
C HIS A 74 28.87 -0.51 7.11
N ASP A 75 29.44 0.60 7.50
CA ASP A 75 29.85 0.75 8.90
C ASP A 75 28.58 0.97 9.74
N MET A 76 27.89 -0.16 10.02
CA MET A 76 26.65 -0.17 10.82
C MET A 76 26.87 0.43 12.21
N GLU A 77 28.09 0.37 12.75
CA GLU A 77 28.49 1.06 13.98
C GLU A 77 28.55 2.58 13.77
N TYR A 78 28.99 3.02 12.61
CA TYR A 78 29.04 4.45 12.25
C TYR A 78 27.65 5.03 11.97
N LEU A 79 26.79 4.26 11.32
CA LEU A 79 25.40 4.67 11.00
C LEU A 79 24.48 4.63 12.23
N HIS A 80 24.78 3.76 13.20
CA HIS A 80 23.91 3.52 14.37
C HIS A 80 24.48 4.09 15.67
N GLY A 81 25.50 4.95 15.61
CA GLY A 81 26.12 5.66 16.71
C GLY A 81 25.65 5.20 18.09
N GLN A 82 26.38 4.30 18.75
CA GLN A 82 26.13 4.02 20.16
C GLN A 82 26.35 5.31 20.95
N GLY A 83 25.26 5.83 21.51
CA GLY A 83 25.34 6.92 22.46
C GLY A 83 26.13 6.45 23.69
N HIS A 84 27.41 6.76 23.76
CA HIS A 84 28.15 6.70 25.00
C HIS A 84 27.70 7.89 25.87
N GLU A 85 26.80 7.64 26.80
CA GLU A 85 26.70 8.42 28.01
C GLU A 85 27.96 8.19 28.80
N ASP A 86 28.91 9.11 28.76
CA ASP A 86 29.96 9.20 29.78
C ASP A 86 29.92 10.58 30.40
N GLY A 87 29.21 10.63 31.50
CA GLY A 87 29.26 11.72 32.43
C GLY A 87 30.51 11.63 33.32
N THR A 88 31.50 12.47 33.07
CA THR A 88 32.37 12.94 34.13
C THR A 88 32.95 14.32 33.79
N ARG A 89 32.54 15.27 34.62
CA ARG A 89 33.13 16.60 34.71
C ARG A 89 34.58 16.45 35.23
N HIS A 90 35.56 17.10 34.56
CA HIS A 90 36.64 17.83 35.23
C HIS A 90 37.10 18.94 34.33
N GLY A 91 36.89 20.16 34.81
CA GLY A 91 37.48 21.37 34.25
C GLY A 91 38.95 21.49 34.69
N GLN A 92 39.76 21.99 33.79
CA GLN A 92 40.87 22.92 34.13
C GLN A 92 41.26 23.65 32.83
N GLY A 93 41.23 24.98 32.90
CA GLY A 93 41.67 25.85 31.84
C GLY A 93 43.18 26.00 31.83
N HIS A 94 43.72 26.24 30.66
CA HIS A 94 44.92 27.01 30.46
C HIS A 94 44.82 27.77 29.12
N GLU A 95 44.85 29.10 29.21
CA GLU A 95 45.14 30.02 28.14
C GLU A 95 46.63 29.90 27.77
N HIS A 96 46.94 29.99 26.46
CA HIS A 96 48.10 30.79 25.99
C HIS A 96 48.04 31.05 24.50
N GLU A 97 48.45 32.26 24.20
CA GLU A 97 48.43 33.02 22.96
C GLU A 97 49.50 32.66 21.94
N GLN A 98 49.24 33.17 20.71
CA GLN A 98 50.16 33.69 19.66
C GLN A 98 51.02 32.70 18.86
N GLY A 99 50.80 32.53 17.59
CA GLY A 99 51.22 33.45 16.50
C GLY A 99 52.41 32.86 15.75
N HIS A 100 52.31 32.63 14.47
CA HIS A 100 53.17 33.03 13.38
C HIS A 100 52.93 32.22 12.10
N ASP A 101 52.85 33.00 11.02
CA ASP A 101 52.89 32.59 9.61
C ASP A 101 54.15 31.78 9.32
N ASP A 102 54.07 30.81 8.40
CA ASP A 102 55.04 30.64 7.36
C ASP A 102 54.53 29.77 6.20
N GLU A 103 54.57 30.35 5.02
CA GLU A 103 54.42 29.67 3.73
C GLU A 103 55.58 28.68 3.49
N SER A 104 55.33 27.47 3.13
CA SER A 104 56.23 26.73 2.25
C SER A 104 55.49 25.63 1.48
N SER A 105 55.43 25.89 0.18
CA SER A 105 55.12 24.96 -0.90
C SER A 105 56.04 23.77 -0.90
N HIS A 106 55.51 22.55 -0.79
CA HIS A 106 56.17 21.35 -1.32
C HIS A 106 55.14 20.48 -2.07
N ALA A 107 55.26 20.52 -3.37
CA ALA A 107 54.68 19.56 -4.29
C ALA A 107 55.38 18.22 -4.09
N HIS A 108 54.66 17.20 -3.68
CA HIS A 108 55.03 15.81 -3.88
C HIS A 108 53.95 15.11 -4.67
N SER A 109 54.21 14.94 -5.96
CA SER A 109 53.52 14.02 -6.83
C SER A 109 53.90 12.58 -6.40
N HIS A 110 52.94 11.86 -5.86
CA HIS A 110 52.95 10.42 -5.90
C HIS A 110 51.63 9.95 -6.49
N GLY A 111 51.67 9.66 -7.78
CA GLY A 111 50.61 8.92 -8.45
C GLY A 111 50.60 7.49 -7.92
N HIS A 112 49.51 7.16 -7.24
CA HIS A 112 48.95 5.83 -7.22
C HIS A 112 47.45 5.99 -7.43
N SER A 113 47.10 5.94 -8.71
CA SER A 113 45.74 5.73 -9.14
C SER A 113 45.32 4.32 -8.76
N HIS A 114 44.77 4.13 -7.59
CA HIS A 114 43.77 3.11 -7.34
C HIS A 114 42.42 3.76 -7.50
N GLU A 115 41.98 3.86 -8.76
CA GLU A 115 40.56 3.99 -9.07
C GLU A 115 39.87 2.71 -8.62
N LEU A 116 39.48 2.66 -7.34
CA LEU A 116 38.41 1.79 -6.88
C LEU A 116 37.13 2.45 -7.44
N SER A 117 36.70 1.98 -8.61
CA SER A 117 35.48 2.43 -9.26
C SER A 117 34.31 2.07 -8.34
N HIS A 118 33.79 3.07 -7.64
CA HIS A 118 32.44 3.00 -7.08
C HIS A 118 31.50 2.83 -8.28
N HIS A 119 31.02 1.62 -8.52
CA HIS A 119 30.04 1.36 -9.56
C HIS A 119 28.68 1.89 -9.09
N HIS A 120 28.47 3.19 -9.21
CA HIS A 120 27.13 3.76 -9.13
C HIS A 120 26.34 3.23 -10.34
N ARG A 121 25.41 2.33 -10.09
CA ARG A 121 24.56 1.76 -11.12
C ARG A 121 23.41 2.69 -11.43
N GLY A 122 23.23 2.97 -12.72
CA GLY A 122 22.05 3.69 -13.20
C GLY A 122 20.94 2.72 -13.63
N MET A 123 19.81 3.26 -14.05
CA MET A 123 18.66 2.48 -14.50
C MET A 123 18.99 1.53 -15.65
N LYS A 124 19.91 1.92 -16.54
CA LYS A 124 20.34 1.11 -17.69
C LYS A 124 21.01 -0.19 -17.27
N GLU A 125 21.92 -0.14 -16.31
CA GLU A 125 22.63 -1.30 -15.78
C GLU A 125 21.66 -2.22 -15.04
N ILE A 126 20.71 -1.67 -14.29
CA ILE A 126 19.67 -2.44 -13.62
C ILE A 126 18.78 -3.19 -14.61
N CYS A 127 18.34 -2.53 -15.69
CA CYS A 127 17.59 -3.19 -16.76
C CYS A 127 18.38 -4.37 -17.36
N GLN A 128 19.68 -4.21 -17.61
CA GLN A 128 20.52 -5.29 -18.12
C GLN A 128 20.62 -6.47 -17.15
N ILE A 129 20.73 -6.21 -15.84
CA ILE A 129 20.74 -7.26 -14.80
C ILE A 129 19.42 -8.03 -14.82
N ILE A 130 18.29 -7.32 -14.86
CA ILE A 130 16.95 -7.92 -14.87
C ILE A 130 16.74 -8.74 -16.15
N GLU A 131 17.12 -8.23 -17.31
CA GLU A 131 16.99 -8.92 -18.60
C GLU A 131 17.83 -10.21 -18.68
N ALA A 132 19.02 -10.19 -18.11
CA ALA A 132 19.91 -11.35 -18.07
C ALA A 132 19.49 -12.44 -17.07
N SER A 133 18.58 -12.13 -16.16
CA SER A 133 18.12 -13.05 -15.11
C SER A 133 17.13 -14.09 -15.63
N LYS A 134 16.98 -15.20 -14.88
CA LYS A 134 15.95 -16.23 -15.10
C LYS A 134 14.59 -15.90 -14.49
N MET A 135 14.30 -14.64 -14.28
CA MET A 135 13.00 -14.20 -13.78
C MET A 135 11.88 -14.51 -14.79
N THR A 136 10.69 -14.80 -14.28
CA THR A 136 9.46 -14.83 -15.09
C THR A 136 9.14 -13.43 -15.63
N ASP A 137 8.32 -13.34 -16.68
CA ASP A 137 7.88 -12.05 -17.21
C ASP A 137 7.11 -11.23 -16.19
N GLY A 138 6.32 -11.89 -15.31
CA GLY A 138 5.59 -11.25 -14.22
C GLY A 138 6.51 -10.63 -13.19
N ALA A 139 7.46 -11.41 -12.68
CA ALA A 139 8.46 -10.93 -11.73
C ALA A 139 9.34 -9.82 -12.33
N ARG A 140 9.77 -9.95 -13.58
CA ARG A 140 10.55 -8.94 -14.30
C ARG A 140 9.79 -7.61 -14.38
N LYS A 141 8.52 -7.64 -14.77
CA LYS A 141 7.67 -6.44 -14.83
C LYS A 141 7.54 -5.77 -13.48
N THR A 142 7.34 -6.54 -12.42
CA THR A 142 7.23 -6.00 -11.05
C THR A 142 8.53 -5.36 -10.60
N ALA A 143 9.68 -6.00 -10.82
CA ALA A 143 10.99 -5.45 -10.47
C ALA A 143 11.27 -4.14 -11.20
N LEU A 144 11.03 -4.08 -12.51
CA LEU A 144 11.20 -2.85 -13.30
C LEU A 144 10.32 -1.71 -12.77
N ALA A 145 9.04 -1.98 -12.47
CA ALA A 145 8.14 -0.96 -11.93
C ALA A 145 8.63 -0.39 -10.59
N ILE A 146 9.20 -1.23 -9.71
CA ILE A 146 9.78 -0.77 -8.44
C ILE A 146 10.97 0.16 -8.69
N PHE A 147 11.88 -0.21 -9.59
CA PHE A 147 13.05 0.61 -9.91
C PHE A 147 12.70 1.91 -10.64
N GLU A 148 11.69 1.92 -11.51
CA GLU A 148 11.20 3.13 -12.16
C GLU A 148 10.69 4.15 -11.13
N ILE A 149 9.89 3.70 -10.15
CA ILE A 149 9.39 4.55 -9.05
C ILE A 149 10.55 5.11 -8.22
N LEU A 150 11.54 4.28 -7.90
CA LEU A 150 12.72 4.73 -7.17
C LEU A 150 13.53 5.75 -7.97
N ALA A 151 13.76 5.50 -9.27
CA ALA A 151 14.49 6.42 -10.12
C ALA A 151 13.83 7.79 -10.23
N GLU A 152 12.50 7.83 -10.37
CA GLU A 152 11.74 9.08 -10.38
C GLU A 152 11.82 9.83 -9.05
N ALA A 153 11.76 9.10 -7.93
CA ALA A 153 11.83 9.70 -6.59
C ALA A 153 13.22 10.27 -6.29
N GLU A 154 14.29 9.58 -6.67
CA GLU A 154 15.68 10.02 -6.54
C GLU A 154 15.98 11.19 -7.49
N ALA A 155 15.53 11.10 -8.75
CA ALA A 155 15.64 12.19 -9.72
C ALA A 155 15.07 13.50 -9.17
N LYS A 156 13.89 13.41 -8.56
CA LYS A 156 13.24 14.56 -7.92
C LYS A 156 13.96 15.03 -6.66
N ALA A 157 14.49 14.12 -5.84
CA ALA A 157 15.24 14.47 -4.63
C ALA A 157 16.53 15.20 -4.96
N HIS A 158 17.22 14.80 -6.03
CA HIS A 158 18.49 15.38 -6.50
C HIS A 158 18.32 16.49 -7.54
N ASN A 159 17.10 16.71 -8.04
CA ASN A 159 16.80 17.67 -9.12
C ASN A 159 17.64 17.42 -10.39
N VAL A 160 17.71 16.15 -10.82
CA VAL A 160 18.38 15.71 -12.03
C VAL A 160 17.41 14.96 -12.95
N PRO A 161 17.67 14.85 -14.25
CA PRO A 161 16.90 13.96 -15.13
C PRO A 161 16.98 12.49 -14.67
N VAL A 162 15.93 11.71 -14.92
CA VAL A 162 15.88 10.29 -14.50
C VAL A 162 17.00 9.46 -15.11
N GLU A 163 17.40 9.80 -16.34
CA GLU A 163 18.48 9.13 -17.07
C GLU A 163 19.86 9.36 -16.45
N GLU A 164 20.01 10.43 -15.66
CA GLU A 164 21.25 10.81 -14.98
C GLU A 164 21.27 10.37 -13.51
N VAL A 165 20.20 9.68 -13.05
CA VAL A 165 20.15 9.16 -11.69
C VAL A 165 21.18 8.05 -11.51
N HIS A 166 22.06 8.26 -10.55
CA HIS A 166 22.90 7.22 -9.99
C HIS A 166 22.38 6.84 -8.63
N PHE A 167 21.98 5.60 -8.49
CA PHE A 167 21.48 5.10 -7.20
C PHE A 167 22.64 4.99 -6.20
N HIS A 168 22.67 5.84 -5.20
CA HIS A 168 23.73 5.85 -4.18
C HIS A 168 23.54 4.73 -3.16
N GLU A 169 22.32 4.56 -2.65
CA GLU A 169 21.96 3.51 -1.68
C GLU A 169 21.19 2.36 -2.35
N VAL A 170 20.22 2.69 -3.20
CA VAL A 170 19.37 1.71 -3.87
C VAL A 170 20.08 0.95 -5.02
N GLY A 171 21.19 1.48 -5.52
CA GLY A 171 22.06 0.80 -6.51
C GLY A 171 23.06 -0.17 -5.89
N ALA A 172 23.14 -0.23 -4.57
CA ALA A 172 23.92 -1.23 -3.86
C ALA A 172 23.36 -2.63 -4.12
N VAL A 173 24.21 -3.63 -4.04
CA VAL A 173 23.87 -5.01 -4.43
C VAL A 173 22.74 -5.57 -3.56
N ASP A 174 22.72 -5.26 -2.27
CA ASP A 174 21.69 -5.68 -1.32
C ASP A 174 20.29 -5.18 -1.72
N SER A 175 20.15 -3.90 -2.04
CA SER A 175 18.88 -3.32 -2.47
C SER A 175 18.40 -3.90 -3.80
N ILE A 176 19.31 -4.18 -4.74
CA ILE A 176 18.96 -4.86 -6.00
C ILE A 176 18.44 -6.27 -5.70
N VAL A 177 19.16 -7.02 -4.88
CA VAL A 177 18.78 -8.39 -4.49
C VAL A 177 17.42 -8.38 -3.78
N ASP A 178 17.17 -7.44 -2.86
CA ASP A 178 15.90 -7.29 -2.18
C ASP A 178 14.74 -7.09 -3.15
N ILE A 179 14.86 -6.13 -4.06
CA ILE A 179 13.79 -5.80 -5.03
C ILE A 179 13.49 -6.99 -5.95
N LEU A 180 14.54 -7.63 -6.49
CA LEU A 180 14.37 -8.81 -7.34
C LEU A 180 13.74 -9.95 -6.57
N SER A 181 14.15 -10.16 -5.31
CA SER A 181 13.62 -11.20 -4.43
C SER A 181 12.13 -10.99 -4.12
N VAL A 182 11.71 -9.75 -3.82
CA VAL A 182 10.29 -9.42 -3.62
C VAL A 182 9.48 -9.76 -4.87
N ALA A 183 9.94 -9.33 -6.04
CA ALA A 183 9.24 -9.59 -7.30
C ALA A 183 9.11 -11.09 -7.59
N VAL A 184 10.17 -11.87 -7.39
CA VAL A 184 10.18 -13.33 -7.55
C VAL A 184 9.23 -14.00 -6.54
N CYS A 185 9.28 -13.61 -5.27
CA CYS A 185 8.43 -14.20 -4.24
C CYS A 185 6.94 -13.93 -4.47
N LEU A 186 6.57 -12.71 -4.88
CA LEU A 186 5.18 -12.36 -5.20
C LEU A 186 4.64 -13.19 -6.37
N ASP A 187 5.42 -13.31 -7.44
CA ASP A 187 5.07 -14.10 -8.62
C ASP A 187 4.96 -15.60 -8.28
N ASN A 188 5.93 -16.13 -7.54
CA ASN A 188 5.95 -17.53 -7.09
C ASN A 188 4.74 -17.88 -6.21
N LEU A 189 4.30 -16.98 -5.33
CA LEU A 189 3.11 -17.16 -4.51
C LEU A 189 1.81 -17.04 -5.33
N GLY A 190 1.86 -16.50 -6.55
CA GLY A 190 0.69 -16.27 -7.40
C GLY A 190 -0.19 -15.15 -6.86
N ILE A 191 0.40 -14.11 -6.28
CA ILE A 191 -0.30 -12.94 -5.76
C ILE A 191 -0.80 -12.08 -6.92
N THR A 192 -2.10 -11.78 -6.94
CA THR A 192 -2.73 -10.93 -7.96
C THR A 192 -3.34 -9.66 -7.40
N GLU A 193 -3.58 -9.63 -6.10
CA GLU A 193 -4.09 -8.47 -5.39
C GLU A 193 -3.24 -8.20 -4.16
N VAL A 194 -2.81 -6.95 -3.98
CA VAL A 194 -2.05 -6.50 -2.82
C VAL A 194 -2.75 -5.33 -2.17
N ILE A 195 -3.13 -5.50 -0.91
CA ILE A 195 -3.85 -4.52 -0.12
C ILE A 195 -2.90 -3.90 0.89
N VAL A 196 -2.70 -2.57 0.80
CA VAL A 196 -1.92 -1.79 1.76
C VAL A 196 -2.70 -0.52 2.08
N PRO A 197 -3.40 -0.46 3.22
CA PRO A 197 -4.19 0.70 3.61
C PRO A 197 -3.34 1.93 3.90
N VAL A 198 -2.30 1.79 4.69
CA VAL A 198 -1.50 2.90 5.21
C VAL A 198 -0.08 2.44 5.54
N LEU A 199 0.90 3.30 5.32
CA LEU A 199 2.28 3.14 5.77
C LEU A 199 2.47 3.85 7.11
N TYR A 200 3.16 3.21 8.05
CA TYR A 200 3.49 3.80 9.34
C TYR A 200 4.96 4.17 9.36
N GLU A 201 5.23 5.46 9.49
CA GLU A 201 6.57 6.03 9.47
C GLU A 201 6.95 6.60 10.82
N GLY A 202 8.25 6.66 11.12
CA GLY A 202 8.78 7.25 12.34
C GLY A 202 8.99 8.75 12.25
N THR A 203 9.79 9.27 13.17
CA THR A 203 10.11 10.71 13.30
C THR A 203 11.60 10.91 13.56
N GLY A 204 12.03 12.17 13.54
CA GLY A 204 13.41 12.56 13.86
C GLY A 204 14.29 12.62 12.64
N THR A 205 15.50 12.10 12.75
CA THR A 205 16.52 12.13 11.69
C THR A 205 17.24 10.80 11.60
N ILE A 206 17.74 10.49 10.40
CA ILE A 206 18.68 9.39 10.18
C ILE A 206 19.98 9.92 9.57
N ARG A 207 21.05 9.17 9.78
CA ARG A 207 22.32 9.39 9.09
C ARG A 207 22.43 8.41 7.92
N CYS A 208 22.72 8.93 6.74
CA CYS A 208 22.94 8.18 5.51
C CYS A 208 24.12 8.75 4.73
N GLN A 209 24.41 8.28 3.53
CA GLN A 209 25.49 8.80 2.68
C GLN A 209 25.35 10.31 2.39
N HIS A 210 24.13 10.84 2.34
CA HIS A 210 23.85 12.28 2.17
C HIS A 210 23.97 13.09 3.46
N GLY A 211 24.45 12.49 4.57
CA GLY A 211 24.52 13.13 5.88
C GLY A 211 23.28 12.86 6.73
N ILE A 212 22.86 13.85 7.53
CA ILE A 212 21.69 13.73 8.41
C ILE A 212 20.45 14.22 7.67
N LEU A 213 19.50 13.31 7.42
CA LEU A 213 18.23 13.62 6.77
C LEU A 213 17.06 13.53 7.74
N PRO A 214 16.01 14.33 7.54
CA PRO A 214 14.77 14.19 8.29
C PRO A 214 14.01 12.94 7.88
N VAL A 215 13.24 12.35 8.81
CA VAL A 215 12.30 11.24 8.59
C VAL A 215 10.89 11.81 8.51
N PRO A 216 10.11 11.48 7.45
CA PRO A 216 10.44 10.66 6.28
C PRO A 216 11.54 11.25 5.39
N VAL A 217 12.40 10.39 4.85
CA VAL A 217 13.45 10.85 3.93
C VAL A 217 12.86 11.39 2.60
N PRO A 218 13.60 12.28 1.88
CA PRO A 218 13.07 12.91 0.66
C PRO A 218 12.54 11.94 -0.38
N ALA A 219 13.21 10.82 -0.63
CA ALA A 219 12.76 9.81 -1.58
C ALA A 219 11.40 9.20 -1.16
N VAL A 220 11.20 8.85 0.12
CA VAL A 220 9.93 8.35 0.64
C VAL A 220 8.81 9.37 0.46
N THR A 221 9.05 10.65 0.79
CA THR A 221 8.04 11.70 0.61
C THR A 221 7.66 11.90 -0.85
N ASN A 222 8.62 11.79 -1.78
CA ASN A 222 8.38 11.87 -3.21
C ASN A 222 7.51 10.70 -3.70
N ILE A 223 7.83 9.46 -3.30
CA ILE A 223 7.04 8.26 -3.65
C ILE A 223 5.61 8.37 -3.12
N VAL A 224 5.45 8.72 -1.84
CA VAL A 224 4.14 8.87 -1.19
C VAL A 224 3.29 9.90 -1.93
N GLN A 225 3.87 11.05 -2.29
CA GLN A 225 3.18 12.11 -3.03
C GLN A 225 2.78 11.67 -4.45
N GLN A 226 3.70 11.08 -5.20
CA GLN A 226 3.48 10.71 -6.60
C GLN A 226 2.48 9.56 -6.75
N CYS A 227 2.55 8.57 -5.85
CA CYS A 227 1.75 7.35 -5.93
C CYS A 227 0.49 7.39 -5.05
N GLY A 228 0.19 8.51 -4.38
CA GLY A 228 -0.99 8.66 -3.54
C GLY A 228 -1.06 7.62 -2.42
N LEU A 229 0.06 7.37 -1.74
CA LEU A 229 0.09 6.48 -0.59
C LEU A 229 -0.37 7.24 0.66
N GLU A 230 -1.11 6.55 1.54
CA GLU A 230 -1.40 7.10 2.86
C GLU A 230 -0.24 6.84 3.81
N LEU A 231 0.21 7.90 4.50
CA LEU A 231 1.30 7.86 5.46
C LEU A 231 0.82 8.33 6.82
N LYS A 232 1.10 7.54 7.86
CA LYS A 232 0.82 7.89 9.25
C LYS A 232 2.12 8.01 10.02
N ILE A 233 2.40 9.20 10.56
CA ILE A 233 3.57 9.44 11.39
C ILE A 233 3.33 8.91 12.80
N THR A 234 4.28 8.13 13.30
CA THR A 234 4.28 7.55 14.65
C THR A 234 5.27 8.30 15.55
N PRO A 235 5.20 8.17 16.89
CA PRO A 235 6.17 8.76 17.79
C PRO A 235 7.53 8.04 17.82
N VAL A 236 7.68 6.93 17.10
CA VAL A 236 8.92 6.14 17.07
C VAL A 236 10.03 6.96 16.41
N SER A 237 11.18 7.08 17.08
CA SER A 237 12.34 7.76 16.50
C SER A 237 13.08 6.85 15.52
N GLY A 238 13.27 7.33 14.31
CA GLY A 238 13.97 6.64 13.22
C GLY A 238 13.10 6.36 12.00
N GLU A 239 13.71 5.84 10.96
CA GLU A 239 13.10 5.50 9.68
C GLU A 239 12.45 4.11 9.76
N LEU A 240 11.15 4.04 9.63
CA LEU A 240 10.41 2.78 9.58
C LEU A 240 10.10 2.37 8.14
N VAL A 241 9.91 3.33 7.26
CA VAL A 241 9.63 3.11 5.85
C VAL A 241 10.84 3.51 5.03
N THR A 242 11.55 2.53 4.46
CA THR A 242 12.68 2.83 3.57
C THR A 242 12.20 3.22 2.16
N PRO A 243 13.02 3.93 1.35
CA PRO A 243 12.70 4.20 -0.05
C PRO A 243 12.33 2.95 -0.83
N THR A 244 13.10 1.86 -0.66
CA THR A 244 12.81 0.55 -1.26
C THR A 244 11.45 0.00 -0.82
N GLY A 245 11.14 0.04 0.48
CA GLY A 245 9.85 -0.42 1.00
C GLY A 245 8.67 0.40 0.46
N ALA A 246 8.79 1.72 0.41
CA ALA A 246 7.78 2.61 -0.17
C ALA A 246 7.55 2.31 -1.66
N ALA A 247 8.63 2.12 -2.44
CA ALA A 247 8.56 1.82 -3.87
C ALA A 247 7.95 0.45 -4.14
N ILE A 248 8.27 -0.57 -3.33
CA ILE A 248 7.61 -1.88 -3.39
C ILE A 248 6.10 -1.70 -3.24
N VAL A 249 5.64 -1.03 -2.18
CA VAL A 249 4.20 -0.80 -1.97
C VAL A 249 3.60 -0.03 -3.13
N ALA A 250 4.24 1.02 -3.61
CA ALA A 250 3.75 1.83 -4.72
C ALA A 250 3.57 1.02 -6.02
N ALA A 251 4.50 0.11 -6.30
CA ALA A 251 4.47 -0.72 -7.51
C ALA A 251 3.44 -1.85 -7.45
N VAL A 252 3.25 -2.48 -6.27
CA VAL A 252 2.46 -3.71 -6.18
C VAL A 252 1.06 -3.50 -5.61
N ARG A 253 0.77 -2.38 -4.92
CA ARG A 253 -0.52 -2.11 -4.31
C ARG A 253 -1.63 -1.99 -5.34
N THR A 254 -2.63 -2.85 -5.24
CA THR A 254 -3.85 -2.81 -6.06
C THR A 254 -5.02 -2.14 -5.35
N SER A 255 -5.03 -2.16 -4.01
CA SER A 255 -6.10 -1.57 -3.20
C SER A 255 -5.56 -0.96 -1.90
N CYS A 256 -6.15 0.17 -1.49
CA CYS A 256 -5.95 0.77 -0.15
C CYS A 256 -7.08 0.41 0.82
N LYS A 257 -8.14 -0.27 0.36
CA LYS A 257 -9.29 -0.62 1.20
C LYS A 257 -9.18 -2.07 1.65
N LEU A 258 -8.97 -2.28 2.95
CA LEU A 258 -9.10 -3.61 3.54
C LEU A 258 -10.58 -3.96 3.63
N PRO A 259 -11.00 -5.16 3.17
CA PRO A 259 -12.38 -5.63 3.33
C PRO A 259 -12.80 -5.63 4.79
N GLU A 260 -14.08 -5.35 5.07
CA GLU A 260 -14.59 -5.37 6.46
C GLU A 260 -14.53 -6.76 7.08
N ASN A 261 -14.79 -7.78 6.26
CA ASN A 261 -14.76 -9.18 6.67
C ASN A 261 -13.85 -9.96 5.73
N PHE A 262 -12.93 -10.69 6.27
CA PHE A 262 -12.05 -11.62 5.55
C PHE A 262 -11.58 -12.72 6.49
N THR A 263 -11.18 -13.85 5.95
CA THR A 263 -10.50 -14.91 6.69
C THR A 263 -9.02 -14.91 6.34
N ILE A 264 -8.16 -15.19 7.33
CA ILE A 264 -6.72 -15.31 7.12
C ILE A 264 -6.41 -16.78 6.84
N GLU A 265 -5.85 -17.06 5.67
CA GLU A 265 -5.43 -18.40 5.28
C GLU A 265 -4.02 -18.71 5.79
N LYS A 266 -3.12 -17.75 5.70
CA LYS A 266 -1.72 -17.88 6.10
C LYS A 266 -1.14 -16.54 6.49
N THR A 267 -0.16 -16.56 7.41
CA THR A 267 0.57 -15.37 7.86
C THR A 267 2.07 -15.62 7.75
N GLY A 268 2.80 -14.63 7.26
CA GLY A 268 4.26 -14.57 7.27
C GLY A 268 4.74 -13.33 8.01
N MET A 269 5.83 -13.49 8.76
CA MET A 269 6.46 -12.45 9.57
C MET A 269 7.88 -12.20 9.09
N GLY A 270 8.15 -10.97 8.60
CA GLY A 270 9.49 -10.56 8.18
C GLY A 270 10.10 -9.56 9.15
N ALA A 271 11.28 -9.87 9.66
CA ALA A 271 12.00 -9.03 10.61
C ALA A 271 12.88 -8.00 9.92
N GLY A 272 12.85 -6.75 10.38
CA GLY A 272 13.80 -5.72 9.99
C GLY A 272 15.08 -5.78 10.83
N LYS A 273 16.16 -5.21 10.31
CA LYS A 273 17.49 -5.25 10.96
C LYS A 273 17.57 -4.33 12.18
N ARG A 274 16.93 -3.18 12.11
CA ARG A 274 16.99 -2.15 13.16
C ARG A 274 16.16 -2.52 14.38
N ASN A 275 16.54 -1.97 15.52
CA ASN A 275 15.81 -2.14 16.78
C ASN A 275 15.19 -0.80 17.17
N TYR A 276 13.87 -0.79 17.25
CA TYR A 276 13.07 0.36 17.64
C TYR A 276 12.20 0.01 18.85
N GLU A 277 11.46 0.98 19.37
CA GLU A 277 10.44 0.73 20.41
C GLU A 277 9.32 -0.19 19.91
N CYS A 278 9.05 -0.16 18.60
CA CYS A 278 8.15 -1.12 17.94
C CYS A 278 8.91 -2.39 17.52
N PRO A 279 8.22 -3.52 17.32
CA PRO A 279 8.86 -4.82 17.04
C PRO A 279 9.74 -4.87 15.79
N GLY A 280 9.57 -3.94 14.82
CA GLY A 280 10.27 -3.97 13.54
C GLY A 280 9.95 -5.24 12.75
N ILE A 281 8.67 -5.58 12.64
CA ILE A 281 8.16 -6.76 11.92
C ILE A 281 7.14 -6.31 10.89
N LEU A 282 7.30 -6.75 9.64
CA LEU A 282 6.28 -6.70 8.60
C LEU A 282 5.44 -7.97 8.66
N ARG A 283 4.13 -7.84 8.69
CA ARG A 283 3.22 -8.97 8.64
C ARG A 283 2.53 -9.04 7.27
N ALA A 284 2.74 -10.15 6.58
CA ALA A 284 2.10 -10.49 5.32
C ALA A 284 1.04 -11.56 5.55
N MET A 285 -0.17 -11.33 5.09
CA MET A 285 -1.30 -12.25 5.28
C MET A 285 -1.95 -12.59 3.93
N LEU A 286 -2.03 -13.88 3.60
CA LEU A 286 -2.96 -14.33 2.57
C LEU A 286 -4.36 -14.30 3.15
N ILE A 287 -5.22 -13.53 2.51
CA ILE A 287 -6.61 -13.37 2.94
C ILE A 287 -7.56 -13.89 1.88
N ASN A 288 -8.64 -14.50 2.36
CA ASN A 288 -9.77 -14.86 1.52
C ASN A 288 -10.90 -13.87 1.80
N THR A 289 -11.29 -13.15 0.75
CA THR A 289 -12.39 -12.19 0.76
C THR A 289 -13.71 -12.82 0.34
N GLU A 290 -13.67 -14.06 -0.18
CA GLU A 290 -14.86 -14.86 -0.40
C GLU A 290 -15.37 -15.36 0.96
N VAL A 291 -15.89 -14.46 1.78
CA VAL A 291 -16.82 -14.86 2.83
C VAL A 291 -17.98 -15.49 2.09
N SER A 292 -18.14 -16.80 2.24
CA SER A 292 -19.22 -17.54 1.63
C SER A 292 -20.50 -16.71 1.76
N ASP A 293 -21.13 -16.38 0.61
CA ASP A 293 -22.46 -15.76 0.50
C ASP A 293 -23.58 -16.60 1.16
N SER A 294 -23.26 -17.28 2.27
CA SER A 294 -24.23 -18.01 3.09
C SER A 294 -25.00 -17.08 4.03
N ASP A 295 -24.57 -15.84 4.20
CA ASP A 295 -25.36 -14.80 4.85
C ASP A 295 -25.99 -13.90 3.77
N HIS A 296 -27.31 -13.99 3.67
CA HIS A 296 -28.17 -13.16 2.80
C HIS A 296 -28.15 -11.67 3.21
N SER A 297 -27.01 -11.16 3.69
CA SER A 297 -26.82 -9.77 4.07
C SER A 297 -26.39 -8.98 2.84
N ASP A 298 -27.17 -7.99 2.51
CA ASP A 298 -26.89 -7.01 1.47
C ASP A 298 -26.74 -5.64 2.15
N HIS A 299 -25.70 -4.89 1.78
CA HIS A 299 -25.49 -3.55 2.29
C HIS A 299 -26.14 -2.54 1.35
N ILE A 300 -26.91 -1.65 1.93
CA ILE A 300 -27.54 -0.55 1.21
C ILE A 300 -27.33 0.75 1.98
N TYR A 301 -27.50 1.84 1.27
CA TYR A 301 -27.50 3.17 1.87
C TYR A 301 -28.89 3.77 1.81
N LYS A 302 -29.28 4.41 2.90
CA LYS A 302 -30.46 5.24 3.00
C LYS A 302 -30.01 6.69 2.97
N LEU A 303 -30.48 7.45 1.96
CA LEU A 303 -30.30 8.87 1.85
C LEU A 303 -31.61 9.54 2.28
N GLU A 304 -31.54 10.56 3.12
CA GLU A 304 -32.70 11.29 3.62
C GLU A 304 -32.49 12.79 3.53
N THR A 305 -33.52 13.48 3.06
CA THR A 305 -33.59 14.93 3.09
C THR A 305 -35.01 15.43 3.32
N ASN A 306 -35.17 16.57 4.01
CA ASN A 306 -36.45 17.20 4.24
C ASN A 306 -36.64 18.35 3.25
N ILE A 307 -37.83 18.40 2.63
CA ILE A 307 -38.17 19.37 1.58
C ILE A 307 -39.51 20.01 1.94
N ASP A 308 -39.54 21.36 2.15
CA ASP A 308 -40.71 22.10 2.58
C ASP A 308 -41.25 23.10 1.52
N ASP A 309 -40.60 23.18 0.35
CA ASP A 309 -40.88 24.18 -0.65
C ASP A 309 -40.85 23.67 -2.11
N CYS A 310 -41.06 22.36 -2.33
CA CYS A 310 -41.24 21.77 -3.65
C CYS A 310 -42.70 21.37 -3.90
N SER A 311 -43.16 21.54 -5.14
CA SER A 311 -44.48 21.05 -5.55
C SER A 311 -44.53 19.53 -5.66
N GLY A 312 -45.73 18.94 -5.53
CA GLY A 312 -45.89 17.48 -5.69
C GLY A 312 -45.52 16.97 -7.09
N GLU A 313 -45.64 17.80 -8.11
CA GLU A 313 -45.26 17.47 -9.48
C GLU A 313 -43.74 17.35 -9.61
N ILE A 314 -42.95 18.27 -9.01
CA ILE A 314 -41.50 18.18 -8.95
C ILE A 314 -41.07 16.93 -8.21
N LEU A 315 -41.70 16.65 -7.04
CA LEU A 315 -41.38 15.47 -6.25
C LEU A 315 -41.67 14.17 -7.00
N GLY A 316 -42.78 14.11 -7.78
CA GLY A 316 -43.09 12.97 -8.65
C GLY A 316 -42.03 12.78 -9.74
N PHE A 317 -41.64 13.85 -10.40
CA PHE A 317 -40.59 13.82 -11.41
C PHE A 317 -39.24 13.37 -10.84
N VAL A 318 -38.87 13.87 -9.67
CA VAL A 318 -37.63 13.47 -8.99
C VAL A 318 -37.63 11.99 -8.65
N MET A 319 -38.76 11.44 -8.20
CA MET A 319 -38.91 10.02 -7.91
C MET A 319 -38.61 9.16 -9.15
N GLU A 320 -39.19 9.50 -10.30
CA GLU A 320 -38.96 8.79 -11.55
C GLU A 320 -37.47 8.83 -11.96
N ARG A 321 -36.85 10.01 -11.90
CA ARG A 321 -35.44 10.21 -12.22
C ARG A 321 -34.51 9.40 -11.30
N LEU A 322 -34.83 9.30 -10.00
CA LEU A 322 -34.07 8.51 -9.04
C LEU A 322 -34.16 7.00 -9.34
N PHE A 323 -35.34 6.51 -9.73
CA PHE A 323 -35.47 5.11 -10.16
C PHE A 323 -34.71 4.85 -11.47
N GLU A 324 -34.78 5.74 -12.44
CA GLU A 324 -33.99 5.64 -13.69
C GLU A 324 -32.48 5.63 -13.44
N ALA A 325 -32.02 6.38 -12.42
CA ALA A 325 -30.64 6.43 -12.00
C ALA A 325 -30.19 5.22 -11.16
N GLY A 326 -31.10 4.25 -10.88
CA GLY A 326 -30.76 2.99 -10.21
C GLY A 326 -31.12 2.93 -8.73
N ALA A 327 -31.93 3.87 -8.20
CA ALA A 327 -32.45 3.76 -6.85
C ALA A 327 -33.22 2.43 -6.67
N ARG A 328 -33.00 1.78 -5.55
CA ARG A 328 -33.67 0.53 -5.21
C ARG A 328 -35.08 0.74 -4.67
N ASP A 329 -35.27 1.86 -4.00
CA ASP A 329 -36.54 2.33 -3.48
C ASP A 329 -36.50 3.84 -3.27
N VAL A 330 -37.62 4.49 -3.51
CA VAL A 330 -37.83 5.93 -3.29
C VAL A 330 -39.21 6.15 -2.72
N HIS A 331 -39.29 6.84 -1.60
CA HIS A 331 -40.58 7.19 -1.02
C HIS A 331 -40.55 8.53 -0.29
N TYR A 332 -41.75 9.12 -0.14
CA TYR A 332 -41.98 10.34 0.59
C TYR A 332 -42.80 10.07 1.84
N THR A 333 -42.32 10.62 2.97
CA THR A 333 -43.08 10.60 4.24
C THR A 333 -43.49 12.03 4.61
N PRO A 334 -44.77 12.34 4.84
CA PRO A 334 -45.18 13.66 5.26
C PRO A 334 -44.67 13.95 6.66
N VAL A 335 -44.07 15.12 6.84
CA VAL A 335 -43.50 15.58 8.13
C VAL A 335 -43.84 17.04 8.37
N TYR A 336 -43.70 17.48 9.62
CA TYR A 336 -43.73 18.89 9.98
C TYR A 336 -42.34 19.34 10.38
N MET A 337 -41.84 20.38 9.73
CA MET A 337 -40.56 21.01 10.04
C MET A 337 -40.72 22.17 11.04
N LYS A 338 -39.60 22.83 11.39
CA LYS A 338 -39.56 24.04 12.20
C LYS A 338 -40.60 25.06 11.68
N LYS A 339 -41.19 25.82 12.60
CA LYS A 339 -42.27 26.80 12.30
C LYS A 339 -43.57 26.18 11.77
N ASN A 340 -43.85 24.92 12.11
CA ASN A 340 -45.04 24.16 11.70
C ASN A 340 -45.25 24.10 10.17
N ARG A 341 -44.19 24.03 9.39
CA ARG A 341 -44.29 23.91 7.94
C ARG A 341 -44.55 22.46 7.53
N PRO A 342 -45.62 22.17 6.79
CA PRO A 342 -45.77 20.88 6.15
C PRO A 342 -44.62 20.65 5.19
N ALA A 343 -44.03 19.44 5.18
CA ALA A 343 -42.88 19.09 4.37
C ALA A 343 -42.89 17.59 4.04
N TRP A 344 -41.97 17.20 3.19
CA TRP A 344 -41.74 15.82 2.78
C TRP A 344 -40.35 15.38 3.20
N LEU A 345 -40.25 14.24 3.86
CA LEU A 345 -39.01 13.52 4.01
C LEU A 345 -38.84 12.62 2.79
N LEU A 346 -37.96 13.00 1.89
CA LEU A 346 -37.51 12.14 0.80
C LEU A 346 -36.55 11.11 1.35
N THR A 347 -36.85 9.83 1.12
CA THR A 347 -35.99 8.70 1.43
C THR A 347 -35.66 7.96 0.17
N VAL A 348 -34.35 7.73 -0.08
CA VAL A 348 -33.83 6.98 -1.23
C VAL A 348 -32.97 5.84 -0.72
N ILE A 349 -33.25 4.63 -1.21
CA ILE A 349 -32.45 3.44 -0.94
C ILE A 349 -31.62 3.14 -2.18
N CYS A 350 -30.30 3.08 -2.04
CA CYS A 350 -29.37 2.84 -3.15
C CYS A 350 -28.19 1.98 -2.71
N LYS A 351 -27.37 1.59 -3.67
CA LYS A 351 -26.07 0.98 -3.40
C LYS A 351 -25.03 2.06 -3.11
N GLU A 352 -23.88 1.66 -2.55
CA GLU A 352 -22.77 2.56 -2.25
C GLU A 352 -22.25 3.26 -3.51
N GLU A 353 -22.13 2.54 -4.60
CA GLU A 353 -21.65 3.03 -5.91
C GLU A 353 -22.54 4.12 -6.52
N ASP A 354 -23.83 4.13 -6.17
CA ASP A 354 -24.85 5.04 -6.74
C ASP A 354 -25.01 6.33 -5.90
N ILE A 355 -24.44 6.42 -4.68
CA ILE A 355 -24.68 7.53 -3.75
C ILE A 355 -24.43 8.90 -4.38
N GLN A 356 -23.28 9.07 -5.03
CA GLN A 356 -22.90 10.37 -5.60
C GLN A 356 -23.87 10.81 -6.69
N GLY A 357 -24.33 9.87 -7.54
CA GLY A 357 -25.31 10.13 -8.58
C GLY A 357 -26.67 10.52 -8.01
N MET A 358 -27.13 9.79 -6.98
CA MET A 358 -28.41 10.09 -6.29
C MET A 358 -28.39 11.47 -5.62
N GLU A 359 -27.31 11.81 -4.93
CA GLU A 359 -27.17 13.11 -4.26
C GLU A 359 -27.12 14.27 -5.26
N ALA A 360 -26.35 14.11 -6.33
CA ALA A 360 -26.27 15.11 -7.39
C ALA A 360 -27.65 15.39 -8.00
N LEU A 361 -28.45 14.34 -8.22
CA LEU A 361 -29.79 14.45 -8.76
C LEU A 361 -30.74 15.13 -7.77
N ILE A 362 -30.71 14.75 -6.48
CA ILE A 362 -31.52 15.38 -5.43
C ILE A 362 -31.20 16.88 -5.32
N PHE A 363 -29.92 17.26 -5.31
CA PHE A 363 -29.52 18.67 -5.25
C PHE A 363 -29.89 19.47 -6.50
N ALA A 364 -29.85 18.85 -7.68
CA ALA A 364 -30.16 19.51 -8.93
C ALA A 364 -31.67 19.76 -9.12
N GLU A 365 -32.50 18.81 -8.68
CA GLU A 365 -33.94 18.80 -9.01
C GLU A 365 -34.83 19.21 -7.84
N THR A 366 -34.25 19.42 -6.64
CA THR A 366 -35.00 19.83 -5.43
C THR A 366 -34.39 21.07 -4.79
N THR A 367 -35.06 21.64 -3.81
CA THR A 367 -34.56 22.73 -2.97
C THR A 367 -33.73 22.23 -1.76
N SER A 368 -33.42 20.95 -1.70
CA SER A 368 -32.60 20.37 -0.64
C SER A 368 -31.18 20.95 -0.62
N ILE A 369 -30.69 21.30 0.54
CA ILE A 369 -29.32 21.81 0.77
C ILE A 369 -28.45 20.85 1.60
N GLY A 370 -28.99 19.70 1.98
CA GLY A 370 -28.27 18.73 2.79
C GLY A 370 -28.94 17.37 2.85
N ILE A 371 -28.15 16.32 2.73
CA ILE A 371 -28.59 14.93 2.71
C ILE A 371 -27.92 14.18 3.86
N ARG A 372 -28.69 13.41 4.60
CA ARG A 372 -28.20 12.49 5.63
C ARG A 372 -27.99 11.14 5.00
N ARG A 373 -26.86 10.48 5.32
CA ARG A 373 -26.52 9.14 4.84
C ARG A 373 -26.50 8.16 6.00
N VAL A 374 -27.15 7.03 5.83
CA VAL A 374 -27.12 5.92 6.79
C VAL A 374 -26.82 4.64 6.04
N ARG A 375 -25.74 3.97 6.39
CA ARG A 375 -25.47 2.60 5.94
C ARG A 375 -26.40 1.65 6.70
N MET A 376 -27.01 0.72 6.00
CA MET A 376 -27.96 -0.24 6.55
C MET A 376 -27.63 -1.64 6.07
N GLU A 377 -27.67 -2.59 6.97
CA GLU A 377 -27.68 -4.01 6.66
C GLU A 377 -29.12 -4.45 6.43
N ARG A 378 -29.31 -5.34 5.46
CA ARG A 378 -30.62 -5.96 5.24
C ARG A 378 -30.47 -7.44 4.93
N THR A 379 -31.45 -8.21 5.37
CA THR A 379 -31.59 -9.61 4.97
C THR A 379 -32.50 -9.69 3.76
N ILE A 380 -32.06 -10.40 2.71
CA ILE A 380 -32.84 -10.63 1.49
C ILE A 380 -33.10 -12.11 1.29
N LEU A 381 -34.26 -12.45 0.77
CA LEU A 381 -34.51 -13.82 0.33
C LEU A 381 -33.83 -14.09 -1.01
N PRO A 382 -33.27 -15.30 -1.21
CA PRO A 382 -32.84 -15.74 -2.52
C PRO A 382 -33.96 -15.54 -3.53
N ARG A 383 -33.63 -14.95 -4.68
CA ARG A 383 -34.63 -14.68 -5.72
C ARG A 383 -34.06 -14.92 -7.11
N LYS A 384 -34.91 -15.47 -7.98
CA LYS A 384 -34.62 -15.63 -9.41
C LYS A 384 -35.82 -15.21 -10.22
N LYS A 385 -35.59 -14.68 -11.40
CA LYS A 385 -36.62 -14.38 -12.39
C LYS A 385 -36.62 -15.52 -13.39
N ILE A 386 -37.82 -15.97 -13.77
CA ILE A 386 -38.04 -16.95 -14.84
C ILE A 386 -39.11 -16.39 -15.78
N LYS A 387 -39.07 -16.82 -17.04
CA LYS A 387 -40.12 -16.55 -18.01
C LYS A 387 -41.01 -17.75 -18.13
N VAL A 388 -42.30 -17.54 -18.03
CA VAL A 388 -43.34 -18.60 -18.10
C VAL A 388 -44.29 -18.28 -19.25
N MET A 389 -44.45 -19.21 -20.15
CA MET A 389 -45.47 -19.10 -21.21
C MET A 389 -46.85 -19.41 -20.66
N ILE A 390 -47.78 -18.48 -20.82
CA ILE A 390 -49.19 -18.65 -20.52
C ILE A 390 -50.02 -18.53 -21.84
N PRO A 391 -51.29 -18.88 -21.85
CA PRO A 391 -52.12 -18.78 -23.09
C PRO A 391 -52.22 -17.41 -23.71
N PHE A 392 -51.91 -16.37 -22.97
CA PHE A 392 -51.98 -14.94 -23.39
C PHE A 392 -50.61 -14.30 -23.69
N GLY A 393 -49.49 -15.05 -23.54
CA GLY A 393 -48.15 -14.54 -23.81
C GLY A 393 -47.12 -15.02 -22.81
N GLU A 394 -45.93 -14.42 -22.87
CA GLU A 394 -44.81 -14.69 -21.94
C GLU A 394 -44.92 -13.75 -20.73
N VAL A 395 -44.85 -14.29 -19.54
CA VAL A 395 -44.91 -13.55 -18.27
C VAL A 395 -43.63 -13.78 -17.47
N GLU A 396 -42.99 -12.72 -16.99
CA GLU A 396 -41.91 -12.81 -16.01
C GLU A 396 -42.46 -13.12 -14.62
N VAL A 397 -41.90 -14.16 -14.00
CA VAL A 397 -42.25 -14.60 -12.66
C VAL A 397 -41.03 -14.54 -11.75
N LYS A 398 -41.16 -13.83 -10.64
CA LYS A 398 -40.14 -13.76 -9.58
C LYS A 398 -40.39 -14.93 -8.59
N ILE A 399 -39.38 -15.78 -8.43
CA ILE A 399 -39.36 -16.84 -7.43
C ILE A 399 -38.52 -16.39 -6.27
N CYS A 400 -39.07 -16.34 -5.07
CA CYS A 400 -38.41 -15.91 -3.84
C CYS A 400 -38.49 -16.97 -2.76
N GLY A 401 -37.42 -17.16 -2.00
CA GLY A 401 -37.36 -18.05 -0.85
C GLY A 401 -36.36 -19.19 -1.00
N PRO A 402 -36.07 -19.88 0.13
CA PRO A 402 -35.17 -21.03 0.13
C PRO A 402 -35.75 -22.21 -0.62
N GLU A 403 -34.90 -23.13 -1.02
CA GLU A 403 -35.29 -24.35 -1.72
C GLU A 403 -36.30 -25.16 -0.86
N GLY A 404 -37.44 -25.49 -1.41
CA GLY A 404 -38.54 -26.20 -0.71
C GLY A 404 -39.58 -25.27 -0.05
N ALA A 405 -39.34 -23.94 0.02
CA ALA A 405 -40.30 -22.95 0.54
C ALA A 405 -40.42 -21.71 -0.35
N GLN A 406 -40.37 -21.91 -1.66
CA GLN A 406 -40.38 -20.86 -2.66
C GLN A 406 -41.82 -20.29 -2.86
N LYS A 407 -41.91 -18.98 -3.02
CA LYS A 407 -43.12 -18.26 -3.43
C LYS A 407 -42.89 -17.67 -4.82
N CYS A 408 -43.93 -17.71 -5.67
CA CYS A 408 -43.88 -17.21 -7.01
C CYS A 408 -44.76 -15.97 -7.14
N TYR A 409 -44.23 -14.90 -7.70
CA TYR A 409 -44.94 -13.65 -7.94
C TYR A 409 -44.77 -13.24 -9.40
N PRO A 410 -45.84 -13.01 -10.17
CA PRO A 410 -45.72 -12.42 -11.49
C PRO A 410 -45.24 -10.98 -11.36
N GLU A 411 -44.37 -10.55 -12.26
CA GLU A 411 -43.96 -9.12 -12.34
C GLU A 411 -45.10 -8.30 -12.96
N TYR A 412 -45.45 -7.20 -12.32
CA TYR A 412 -46.58 -6.36 -12.69
C TYR A 412 -46.49 -5.84 -14.15
N GLU A 413 -45.31 -5.35 -14.53
CA GLU A 413 -45.06 -4.80 -15.87
C GLU A 413 -45.20 -5.85 -16.98
N SER A 414 -45.04 -7.15 -16.68
CA SER A 414 -45.25 -8.19 -17.67
C SER A 414 -46.72 -8.67 -17.77
N LEU A 415 -47.58 -8.14 -16.88
CA LEU A 415 -49.02 -8.40 -16.87
C LEU A 415 -49.84 -7.23 -17.45
N ALA A 416 -49.28 -6.02 -17.45
CA ALA A 416 -49.86 -4.80 -17.97
C ALA A 416 -49.62 -4.71 -19.48
#